data_42f6e6090fe9ee7fd03993a1757e2038
#
_entry.id   42f6e6090fe9ee7fd03993a1757e2038
#
_cell.length_a   1.000
_cell.length_b   1.000
_cell.length_c   1.000
_cell.angle_alpha   90.00
_cell.angle_beta   90.00
_cell.angle_gamma   90.00
#
_symmetry.space_group_name_H-M   'P 1'
#
loop_
_entity.id
_entity.type
_entity.pdbx_description
1 polymer ?
#
loop_
_entity_poly.entity_id
_entity_poly.type
_entity_poly.pdbx_seq_one_letter_code
_entity_poly.pdbx_strand_id
1 'polypeptide(L)'
;GWPVGEAEVYLDLRSEGLNPDGAVIDAAGNMWVAQWGACRIAAYSPDGTFLKAVEFDALQTSCPAFGGADLTTLYCTTAAVGLKAETLEKHLSNGMTFLSMDAGKGQAEHQVIL
;
A
#
# COMPACT_ATOMS: atom_id res chain seq x y z
N GLY A 1 -6.86 23.09 -3.40
CA GLY A 1 -8.16 23.45 -3.98
C GLY A 1 -9.17 22.34 -3.86
N TRP A 2 -10.42 22.64 -4.13
CA TRP A 2 -11.46 21.63 -4.19
C TRP A 2 -11.37 20.86 -5.52
N PRO A 3 -11.75 19.56 -5.55
CA PRO A 3 -11.85 18.81 -6.79
C PRO A 3 -12.78 19.53 -7.79
N VAL A 4 -12.41 19.52 -9.06
CA VAL A 4 -13.19 20.07 -10.16
C VAL A 4 -13.45 18.98 -11.19
N GLY A 5 -14.65 18.89 -11.70
CA GLY A 5 -15.07 17.85 -12.65
C GLY A 5 -15.60 16.58 -11.99
N GLU A 6 -15.91 15.61 -12.82
CA GLU A 6 -16.40 14.29 -12.39
C GLU A 6 -15.25 13.40 -11.92
N ALA A 7 -15.55 12.44 -11.02
CA ALA A 7 -14.58 11.45 -10.59
C ALA A 7 -14.23 10.49 -11.73
N GLU A 8 -12.94 10.27 -11.93
CA GLU A 8 -12.43 9.33 -12.93
C GLU A 8 -11.83 8.09 -12.26
N VAL A 9 -11.93 6.94 -12.92
CA VAL A 9 -11.30 5.71 -12.45
C VAL A 9 -9.80 5.79 -12.78
N TYR A 10 -8.99 5.90 -11.73
CA TYR A 10 -7.53 5.89 -11.87
C TYR A 10 -6.99 4.48 -12.10
N LEU A 11 -7.47 3.48 -11.33
CA LEU A 11 -6.95 2.12 -11.34
C LEU A 11 -8.09 1.12 -11.15
N ASP A 12 -8.26 0.19 -12.07
CA ASP A 12 -9.24 -0.89 -11.98
C ASP A 12 -8.53 -2.25 -11.88
N LEU A 13 -8.54 -2.84 -10.71
CA LEU A 13 -7.87 -4.10 -10.40
C LEU A 13 -8.81 -5.32 -10.39
N ARG A 14 -10.08 -5.14 -10.78
CA ARG A 14 -11.10 -6.22 -10.74
C ARG A 14 -10.76 -7.38 -11.66
N SER A 15 -10.22 -7.11 -12.84
CA SER A 15 -9.80 -8.14 -13.79
C SER A 15 -8.65 -9.02 -13.30
N GLU A 16 -7.84 -8.49 -12.38
CA GLU A 16 -6.71 -9.18 -11.75
C GLU A 16 -7.11 -9.89 -10.45
N GLY A 17 -8.34 -9.70 -9.99
CA GLY A 17 -8.83 -10.24 -8.72
C GLY A 17 -8.16 -9.61 -7.50
N LEU A 18 -7.62 -8.41 -7.62
CA LEU A 18 -6.93 -7.69 -6.55
C LEU A 18 -7.85 -6.72 -5.85
N ASN A 19 -7.68 -6.61 -4.54
CA ASN A 19 -8.50 -5.75 -3.68
C ASN A 19 -7.62 -4.62 -3.12
N PRO A 20 -7.74 -3.38 -3.63
CA PRO A 20 -7.04 -2.24 -3.08
C PRO A 20 -7.56 -1.88 -1.70
N ASP A 21 -6.65 -1.56 -0.76
CA ASP A 21 -6.93 -1.05 0.58
C ASP A 21 -6.22 0.31 0.76
N GLY A 22 -5.50 0.55 1.85
CA GLY A 22 -4.81 1.82 2.07
C GLY A 22 -3.76 2.15 1.01
N ALA A 23 -3.57 3.44 0.74
CA ALA A 23 -2.59 3.92 -0.24
C ALA A 23 -1.89 5.20 0.22
N VAL A 24 -0.70 5.45 -0.32
CA VAL A 24 0.09 6.67 -0.12
C VAL A 24 0.74 7.08 -1.45
N ILE A 25 0.95 8.37 -1.64
CA ILE A 25 1.64 8.92 -2.81
C ILE A 25 3.10 9.21 -2.47
N ASP A 26 4.02 8.78 -3.32
CA ASP A 26 5.45 9.04 -3.18
C ASP A 26 5.87 10.41 -3.76
N ALA A 27 7.14 10.78 -3.58
CA ALA A 27 7.68 12.07 -4.04
C ALA A 27 7.68 12.23 -5.58
N ALA A 28 7.55 11.14 -6.33
CA ALA A 28 7.46 11.16 -7.80
C ALA A 28 5.99 11.15 -8.29
N GLY A 29 5.02 11.13 -7.36
CA GLY A 29 3.59 11.09 -7.68
C GLY A 29 3.05 9.69 -7.92
N ASN A 30 3.85 8.64 -7.67
CA ASN A 30 3.37 7.26 -7.80
C ASN A 30 2.50 6.87 -6.61
N MET A 31 1.42 6.13 -6.86
CA MET A 31 0.58 5.57 -5.82
C MET A 31 1.12 4.21 -5.36
N TRP A 32 1.36 4.08 -4.07
CA TRP A 32 1.66 2.82 -3.41
C TRP A 32 0.41 2.33 -2.69
N VAL A 33 -0.13 1.20 -3.11
CA VAL A 33 -1.41 0.68 -2.62
C VAL A 33 -1.26 -0.72 -2.05
N ALA A 34 -1.80 -0.93 -0.86
CA ALA A 34 -1.93 -2.25 -0.27
C ALA A 34 -2.96 -3.07 -1.07
N GLN A 35 -2.60 -4.31 -1.40
CA GLN A 35 -3.49 -5.23 -2.11
C GLN A 35 -3.90 -6.34 -1.16
N TRP A 36 -5.05 -6.14 -0.51
CA TRP A 36 -5.60 -7.05 0.49
C TRP A 36 -5.78 -8.46 -0.05
N GLY A 37 -5.18 -9.42 0.63
CA GLY A 37 -5.18 -10.83 0.22
C GLY A 37 -4.07 -11.22 -0.76
N ALA A 38 -3.21 -10.28 -1.17
CA ALA A 38 -2.15 -10.51 -2.15
C ALA A 38 -0.72 -10.39 -1.58
N CYS A 39 -0.55 -10.28 -0.25
CA CYS A 39 0.74 -10.26 0.45
C CYS A 39 1.68 -9.12 0.02
N ARG A 40 1.19 -8.01 -0.55
CA ARG A 40 2.07 -7.01 -1.15
C ARG A 40 1.52 -5.59 -1.08
N ILE A 41 2.45 -4.63 -1.18
CA ILE A 41 2.19 -3.24 -1.57
C ILE A 41 2.67 -3.07 -3.01
N ALA A 42 1.82 -2.57 -3.90
CA ALA A 42 2.16 -2.32 -5.30
C ALA A 42 2.24 -0.84 -5.60
N ALA A 43 3.22 -0.45 -6.42
CA ALA A 43 3.41 0.92 -6.90
C ALA A 43 2.92 1.06 -8.34
N TYR A 44 2.17 2.13 -8.60
CA TYR A 44 1.65 2.51 -9.91
C TYR A 44 2.02 3.96 -10.21
N SER A 45 2.39 4.24 -11.44
CA SER A 45 2.66 5.59 -11.94
C SER A 45 1.38 6.45 -11.98
N PRO A 46 1.48 7.79 -12.14
CA PRO A 46 0.33 8.67 -12.20
C PRO A 46 -0.71 8.33 -13.28
N ASP A 47 -0.31 7.61 -14.32
CA ASP A 47 -1.20 7.12 -15.38
C ASP A 47 -1.77 5.72 -15.13
N GLY A 48 -1.55 5.13 -13.94
CA GLY A 48 -2.04 3.80 -13.57
C GLY A 48 -1.20 2.62 -14.06
N THR A 49 -0.01 2.86 -14.62
CA THR A 49 0.88 1.77 -15.06
C THR A 49 1.57 1.11 -13.86
N PHE A 50 1.53 -0.22 -13.77
CA PHE A 50 2.25 -0.97 -12.73
C PHE A 50 3.76 -0.76 -12.85
N LEU A 51 4.41 -0.44 -11.73
CA LEU A 51 5.86 -0.22 -11.66
C LEU A 51 6.59 -1.38 -10.98
N LYS A 52 6.17 -1.70 -9.77
CA LYS A 52 6.76 -2.77 -8.95
C LYS A 52 5.86 -3.12 -7.77
N ALA A 53 6.21 -4.20 -7.07
CA ALA A 53 5.59 -4.54 -5.78
C ALA A 53 6.66 -4.92 -4.75
N VAL A 54 6.33 -4.70 -3.47
CA VAL A 54 7.08 -5.19 -2.31
C VAL A 54 6.22 -6.23 -1.62
N GLU A 55 6.74 -7.44 -1.49
CA GLU A 55 6.04 -8.57 -0.87
C GLU A 55 6.34 -8.66 0.63
N PHE A 56 5.37 -9.15 1.40
CA PHE A 56 5.46 -9.34 2.85
C PHE A 56 4.90 -10.72 3.23
N ASP A 57 5.42 -11.31 4.30
CA ASP A 57 4.91 -12.60 4.82
C ASP A 57 3.64 -12.39 5.67
N ALA A 58 2.64 -11.76 5.06
CA ALA A 58 1.30 -11.60 5.62
C ALA A 58 0.28 -11.46 4.49
N LEU A 59 -0.81 -12.23 4.57
CA LEU A 59 -1.80 -12.29 3.49
C LEU A 59 -2.53 -10.95 3.30
N GLN A 60 -2.93 -10.32 4.41
CA GLN A 60 -3.78 -9.12 4.40
C GLN A 60 -2.96 -7.86 4.67
N THR A 61 -2.19 -7.41 3.67
CA THR A 61 -1.58 -6.07 3.70
C THR A 61 -2.68 -5.01 3.67
N SER A 62 -2.60 -3.98 4.54
CA SER A 62 -3.69 -3.03 4.73
C SER A 62 -3.33 -1.58 4.44
N CYS A 63 -2.18 -1.08 4.91
CA CYS A 63 -1.84 0.33 4.70
C CYS A 63 -0.33 0.53 4.58
N PRO A 64 0.16 1.18 3.50
CA PRO A 64 1.53 1.65 3.37
C PRO A 64 1.72 3.02 4.02
N ALA A 65 2.94 3.28 4.49
CA ALA A 65 3.41 4.62 4.85
C ALA A 65 4.91 4.72 4.61
N PHE A 66 5.40 5.87 4.13
CA PHE A 66 6.82 6.14 4.09
C PHE A 66 7.29 6.82 5.38
N GLY A 67 8.46 6.41 5.87
CA GLY A 67 9.06 6.95 7.08
C GLY A 67 10.58 6.82 7.07
N GLY A 68 11.19 7.01 8.25
CA GLY A 68 12.63 7.17 8.37
C GLY A 68 13.06 8.62 8.15
N ALA A 69 14.32 8.94 8.44
CA ALA A 69 14.83 10.31 8.40
C ALA A 69 14.74 10.95 7.00
N ASP A 70 14.85 10.14 5.97
CA ASP A 70 14.84 10.54 4.55
C ASP A 70 13.63 10.01 3.78
N LEU A 71 12.63 9.44 4.47
CA LEU A 71 11.38 8.90 3.90
C LEU A 71 11.62 7.80 2.84
N THR A 72 12.63 6.96 3.02
CA THR A 72 12.90 5.84 2.10
C THR A 72 12.46 4.48 2.64
N THR A 73 12.07 4.40 3.91
CA THR A 73 11.55 3.18 4.51
C THR A 73 10.05 3.08 4.29
N LEU A 74 9.62 2.03 3.60
CA LEU A 74 8.21 1.69 3.43
C LEU A 74 7.75 0.83 4.61
N TYR A 75 6.80 1.32 5.39
CA TYR A 75 6.07 0.56 6.40
C TYR A 75 4.80 -0.02 5.81
N CYS A 76 4.42 -1.22 6.27
CA CYS A 76 3.20 -1.89 5.86
C CYS A 76 2.50 -2.46 7.08
N THR A 77 1.30 -2.02 7.38
CA THR A 77 0.44 -2.68 8.36
C THR A 77 -0.28 -3.86 7.73
N THR A 78 -0.59 -4.86 8.53
CA THR A 78 -1.31 -6.05 8.09
C THR A 78 -2.41 -6.42 9.07
N ALA A 79 -3.35 -7.28 8.65
CA ALA A 79 -4.43 -7.75 9.48
C ALA A 79 -4.46 -9.29 9.55
N ALA A 80 -5.02 -9.80 10.65
CA ALA A 80 -5.28 -11.23 10.84
C ALA A 80 -6.79 -11.54 10.92
N VAL A 81 -7.64 -10.53 10.78
CA VAL A 81 -9.09 -10.65 10.94
C VAL A 81 -9.70 -11.62 9.92
N GLY A 82 -10.53 -12.53 10.38
CA GLY A 82 -11.24 -13.48 9.51
C GLY A 82 -10.37 -14.57 8.85
N LEU A 83 -9.07 -14.61 9.12
CA LEU A 83 -8.20 -15.67 8.63
C LEU A 83 -8.44 -16.98 9.38
N LYS A 84 -8.42 -18.10 8.64
CA LYS A 84 -8.52 -19.46 9.21
C LYS A 84 -7.22 -19.80 9.94
N ALA A 85 -7.31 -20.71 10.93
CA ALA A 85 -6.17 -21.19 11.70
C ALA A 85 -5.03 -21.70 10.80
N GLU A 86 -5.35 -22.49 9.76
CA GLU A 86 -4.38 -22.98 8.78
C GLU A 86 -3.59 -21.85 8.08
N THR A 87 -4.26 -20.74 7.75
CA THR A 87 -3.61 -19.56 7.13
C THR A 87 -2.71 -18.85 8.13
N LEU A 88 -3.15 -18.73 9.39
CA LEU A 88 -2.36 -18.13 10.47
C LEU A 88 -1.12 -18.97 10.80
N GLU A 89 -1.23 -20.29 10.75
CA GLU A 89 -0.09 -21.20 10.94
C GLU A 89 0.93 -21.10 9.80
N LYS A 90 0.45 -20.90 8.57
CA LYS A 90 1.30 -20.76 7.39
C LYS A 90 2.01 -19.40 7.30
N HIS A 91 1.35 -18.34 7.73
CA HIS A 91 1.85 -16.97 7.73
C HIS A 91 1.77 -16.43 9.16
N LEU A 92 2.78 -16.74 9.97
CA LEU A 92 2.83 -16.39 11.39
C LEU A 92 2.87 -14.88 11.67
N SER A 93 3.22 -14.11 10.67
CA SER A 93 3.39 -12.66 10.77
C SER A 93 2.12 -11.86 10.43
N ASN A 94 0.98 -12.52 10.17
CA ASN A 94 -0.29 -11.81 9.96
C ASN A 94 -0.67 -10.96 11.19
N GLY A 95 -1.06 -9.71 10.95
CA GLY A 95 -1.38 -8.73 11.98
C GLY A 95 -0.17 -7.94 12.50
N MET A 96 1.04 -8.24 12.03
CA MET A 96 2.25 -7.47 12.35
C MET A 96 2.42 -6.27 11.42
N THR A 97 3.27 -5.33 11.82
CA THR A 97 3.74 -4.24 10.96
C THR A 97 5.12 -4.60 10.41
N PHE A 98 5.27 -4.47 9.12
CA PHE A 98 6.51 -4.73 8.39
C PHE A 98 7.20 -3.43 7.97
N LEU A 99 8.45 -3.56 7.60
CA LEU A 99 9.20 -2.50 6.92
C LEU A 99 10.04 -3.07 5.78
N SER A 100 10.24 -2.24 4.74
CA SER A 100 11.17 -2.50 3.64
C SER A 100 12.04 -1.27 3.44
N MET A 101 13.35 -1.45 3.52
CA MET A 101 14.33 -0.37 3.31
C MET A 101 14.45 -0.06 1.80
N ASP A 102 14.66 1.21 1.48
CA ASP A 102 14.94 1.68 0.12
C ASP A 102 13.89 1.25 -0.94
N ALA A 103 12.65 1.07 -0.51
CA ALA A 103 11.56 0.68 -1.40
C ALA A 103 11.22 1.76 -2.43
N GLY A 104 11.26 3.03 -2.00
CA GLY A 104 10.96 4.21 -2.79
C GLY A 104 11.28 5.47 -2.00
N LYS A 105 10.88 6.63 -2.50
CA LYS A 105 11.06 7.93 -1.86
C LYS A 105 9.70 8.55 -1.55
N GLY A 106 9.30 8.51 -0.29
CA GLY A 106 8.09 9.19 0.19
C GLY A 106 8.22 10.72 0.20
N GLN A 107 7.14 11.38 0.50
CA GLN A 107 7.07 12.81 0.74
C GLN A 107 6.47 13.10 2.12
N ALA A 108 6.74 14.29 2.65
CA ALA A 108 6.08 14.73 3.88
C ALA A 108 4.58 14.88 3.65
N GLU A 109 3.79 14.39 4.60
CA GLU A 109 2.34 14.52 4.54
C GLU A 109 1.91 16.00 4.61
N HIS A 110 0.83 16.32 3.90
CA HIS A 110 0.26 17.65 3.92
C HIS A 110 -0.35 17.95 5.29
N GLN A 111 -0.04 19.14 5.81
CA GLN A 111 -0.62 19.59 7.08
C GLN A 111 -2.05 20.03 6.89
N VAL A 112 -2.92 19.62 7.81
CA VAL A 112 -4.28 20.19 7.93
C VAL A 112 -4.16 21.60 8.51
N ILE A 113 -4.69 22.58 7.79
CA ILE A 113 -4.83 23.96 8.27
C ILE A 113 -6.24 24.11 8.82
N LEU A 114 -6.35 24.32 10.13
CA LEU A 114 -7.60 24.55 10.85
C LEU A 114 -7.96 26.03 10.87
#